data_a2729611edc451104fee321a8e86cf75
#
_entry.id   a2729611edc451104fee321a8e86cf75
#
_cell.length_a   1.000
_cell.length_b   1.000
_cell.length_c   1.000
_cell.angle_alpha   90.00
_cell.angle_beta   90.00
_cell.angle_gamma   90.00
#
_symmetry.space_group_name_H-M   'P 1'
#
loop_
_entity.id
_entity.type
_entity.pdbx_description
1 polymer ?
#
loop_
_entity_poly.entity_id
_entity_poly.type
_entity_poly.pdbx_seq_one_letter_code
_entity_poly.pdbx_strand_id
1 'polypeptide(L)'
;MALQIYISQNENDKVGVVGNYYARVNNSKPIGIEELAALIHEHNIGQSTGTIYGILKDAVTIVRSQVLMGQPVKIDDLAIFKATVVNKGGWPSPKDVSLHIGGEHDNIQAIKMIAQATGDFTKSELSKDGKLELDRESARLVKKAGGSVDDDPTDDDPTVEPDPTDPTNPDDQSGGGTDPNE
;
A
#
# COMPACT_ATOMS: atom_id res chain seq x y z
N MET A 1 2.89 4.27 -11.73
CA MET A 1 2.56 3.05 -10.96
C MET A 1 1.23 3.26 -10.27
N ALA A 2 0.35 2.27 -10.24
CA ALA A 2 -0.92 2.33 -9.53
C ALA A 2 -0.93 1.34 -8.36
N LEU A 3 -1.56 1.71 -7.26
CA LEU A 3 -1.74 0.85 -6.10
C LEU A 3 -2.95 -0.05 -6.34
N GLN A 4 -2.72 -1.35 -6.41
CA GLN A 4 -3.77 -2.33 -6.60
C GLN A 4 -4.63 -2.45 -5.34
N ILE A 5 -5.94 -2.26 -5.51
CA ILE A 5 -6.92 -2.38 -4.43
C ILE A 5 -8.01 -3.37 -4.81
N TYR A 6 -8.59 -4.00 -3.80
CA TYR A 6 -9.80 -4.80 -3.94
C TYR A 6 -10.91 -4.28 -3.02
N ILE A 7 -12.15 -4.60 -3.35
CA ILE A 7 -13.30 -4.27 -2.51
C ILE A 7 -13.79 -5.53 -1.80
N SER A 8 -14.09 -5.39 -0.52
CA SER A 8 -14.68 -6.46 0.29
C SER A 8 -15.85 -5.95 1.11
N GLN A 9 -16.88 -6.76 1.22
CA GLN A 9 -18.02 -6.46 2.09
C GLN A 9 -17.63 -6.65 3.55
N ASN A 10 -18.08 -5.73 4.39
CA ASN A 10 -17.84 -5.82 5.83
C ASN A 10 -18.90 -6.70 6.48
N GLU A 11 -18.45 -7.80 7.08
CA GLU A 11 -19.28 -8.73 7.86
C GLU A 11 -19.14 -8.51 9.37
N ASN A 12 -18.23 -7.62 9.79
CA ASN A 12 -17.91 -7.39 11.19
C ASN A 12 -18.71 -6.20 11.75
N ASP A 13 -19.58 -6.47 12.73
CA ASP A 13 -20.42 -5.50 13.41
C ASP A 13 -19.66 -4.51 14.33
N LYS A 14 -18.42 -4.84 14.69
CA LYS A 14 -17.57 -4.01 15.56
C LYS A 14 -16.77 -2.94 14.83
N VAL A 15 -16.67 -3.03 13.50
CA VAL A 15 -15.85 -2.16 12.67
C VAL A 15 -16.63 -1.70 11.46
N GLY A 16 -17.00 -0.41 11.43
CA GLY A 16 -17.74 0.18 10.31
C GLY A 16 -19.20 -0.28 10.23
N VAL A 17 -19.80 -0.11 9.07
CA VAL A 17 -21.20 -0.50 8.82
C VAL A 17 -21.23 -1.87 8.14
N VAL A 18 -21.96 -2.81 8.74
CA VAL A 18 -22.18 -4.15 8.18
C VAL A 18 -22.89 -4.04 6.83
N GLY A 19 -22.44 -4.81 5.86
CA GLY A 19 -22.99 -4.83 4.51
C GLY A 19 -22.38 -3.80 3.56
N ASN A 20 -21.67 -2.79 4.06
CA ASN A 20 -20.97 -1.84 3.22
C ASN A 20 -19.68 -2.45 2.63
N TYR A 21 -19.31 -2.00 1.44
CA TYR A 21 -18.06 -2.37 0.78
C TYR A 21 -16.96 -1.37 1.12
N TYR A 22 -15.76 -1.90 1.39
CA TYR A 22 -14.58 -1.12 1.74
C TYR A 22 -13.43 -1.50 0.81
N ALA A 23 -12.73 -0.46 0.33
CA ALA A 23 -11.52 -0.64 -0.45
C ALA A 23 -10.35 -1.08 0.45
N ARG A 24 -9.62 -2.08 0.03
CA ARG A 24 -8.44 -2.62 0.72
C ARG A 24 -7.29 -2.76 -0.25
N VAL A 25 -6.07 -2.52 0.22
CA VAL A 25 -4.87 -2.72 -0.59
C VAL A 25 -4.62 -4.21 -0.79
N ASN A 26 -4.36 -4.59 -2.03
CA ASN A 26 -3.89 -5.94 -2.35
C ASN A 26 -2.39 -6.01 -2.07
N ASN A 27 -2.04 -6.34 -0.81
CA ASN A 27 -0.65 -6.40 -0.39
C ASN A 27 0.04 -7.63 -0.97
N SER A 28 1.09 -7.40 -1.73
CA SER A 28 2.03 -8.44 -2.14
C SER A 28 2.86 -8.93 -0.95
N LYS A 29 3.61 -10.02 -1.16
CA LYS A 29 4.59 -10.50 -0.18
C LYS A 29 5.60 -9.38 0.15
N PRO A 30 5.90 -9.12 1.43
CA PRO A 30 6.92 -8.15 1.80
C PRO A 30 8.28 -8.50 1.21
N ILE A 31 8.97 -7.52 0.65
CA ILE A 31 10.35 -7.65 0.22
C ILE A 31 11.30 -7.55 1.41
N GLY A 32 12.33 -8.40 1.43
CA GLY A 32 13.37 -8.39 2.46
C GLY A 32 14.50 -7.41 2.16
N ILE A 33 15.45 -7.28 3.11
CA ILE A 33 16.64 -6.42 2.94
C ILE A 33 17.49 -6.88 1.76
N GLU A 34 17.57 -8.18 1.47
CA GLU A 34 18.33 -8.73 0.34
C GLU A 34 17.72 -8.28 -0.99
N GLU A 35 16.42 -8.44 -1.14
CA GLU A 35 15.68 -8.01 -2.33
C GLU A 35 15.74 -6.48 -2.49
N LEU A 36 15.63 -5.74 -1.38
CA LEU A 36 15.78 -4.29 -1.38
C LEU A 36 17.20 -3.87 -1.82
N ALA A 37 18.25 -4.57 -1.36
CA ALA A 37 19.62 -4.32 -1.78
C ALA A 37 19.84 -4.59 -3.27
N ALA A 38 19.18 -5.61 -3.82
CA ALA A 38 19.22 -5.91 -5.26
C ALA A 38 18.54 -4.79 -6.07
N LEU A 39 17.35 -4.34 -5.66
CA LEU A 39 16.65 -3.22 -6.29
C LEU A 39 17.48 -1.92 -6.27
N ILE A 40 18.14 -1.62 -5.15
CA ILE A 40 19.02 -0.45 -5.03
C ILE A 40 20.22 -0.58 -5.97
N HIS A 41 20.80 -1.78 -6.10
CA HIS A 41 21.89 -2.02 -7.03
C HIS A 41 21.47 -1.78 -8.50
N GLU A 42 20.28 -2.20 -8.88
CA GLU A 42 19.69 -1.97 -10.22
C GLU A 42 19.53 -0.47 -10.54
N HIS A 43 19.38 0.38 -9.54
CA HIS A 43 19.39 1.84 -9.70
C HIS A 43 20.77 2.45 -10.01
N ASN A 44 21.74 1.63 -10.37
CA ASN A 44 23.04 2.03 -10.92
C ASN A 44 23.97 2.76 -9.91
N ILE A 45 23.95 2.36 -8.65
CA ILE A 45 24.72 3.02 -7.56
C ILE A 45 26.23 2.63 -7.60
N GLY A 46 26.69 1.80 -8.50
CA GLY A 46 28.12 1.41 -8.60
C GLY A 46 28.64 0.58 -7.41
N GLN A 47 27.83 0.26 -6.42
CA GLN A 47 28.17 -0.57 -5.26
C GLN A 47 27.63 -1.99 -5.47
N SER A 48 28.36 -2.99 -4.94
CA SER A 48 27.88 -4.36 -4.99
C SER A 48 26.64 -4.56 -4.11
N THR A 49 25.75 -5.48 -4.48
CA THR A 49 24.57 -5.85 -3.68
C THR A 49 24.96 -6.24 -2.25
N GLY A 50 26.10 -6.94 -2.07
CA GLY A 50 26.61 -7.29 -0.75
C GLY A 50 27.00 -6.07 0.10
N THR A 51 27.64 -5.05 -0.49
CA THR A 51 27.97 -3.79 0.20
C THR A 51 26.70 -3.06 0.61
N ILE A 52 25.72 -2.95 -0.28
CA ILE A 52 24.44 -2.29 0.01
C ILE A 52 23.68 -3.02 1.14
N TYR A 53 23.65 -4.35 1.07
CA TYR A 53 23.07 -5.17 2.14
C TYR A 53 23.73 -4.92 3.48
N GLY A 54 25.07 -4.86 3.55
CA GLY A 54 25.80 -4.56 4.77
C GLY A 54 25.42 -3.20 5.35
N ILE A 55 25.40 -2.15 4.52
CA ILE A 55 25.02 -0.79 4.94
C ILE A 55 23.59 -0.77 5.49
N LEU A 56 22.64 -1.41 4.83
CA LEU A 56 21.25 -1.47 5.30
C LEU A 56 21.12 -2.20 6.64
N LYS A 57 21.87 -3.30 6.82
CA LYS A 57 21.91 -4.04 8.10
C LYS A 57 22.48 -3.21 9.23
N ASP A 58 23.56 -2.49 8.98
CA ASP A 58 24.19 -1.62 9.96
C ASP A 58 23.25 -0.45 10.32
N ALA A 59 22.60 0.16 9.35
CA ALA A 59 21.63 1.22 9.58
C ALA A 59 20.50 0.74 10.51
N VAL A 60 19.92 -0.43 10.26
CA VAL A 60 18.88 -1.02 11.12
C VAL A 60 19.39 -1.25 12.54
N THR A 61 20.63 -1.75 12.66
CA THR A 61 21.27 -2.02 13.97
C THR A 61 21.49 -0.72 14.76
N ILE A 62 21.97 0.33 14.11
CA ILE A 62 22.19 1.63 14.71
C ILE A 62 20.86 2.28 15.14
N VAL A 63 19.86 2.28 14.26
CA VAL A 63 18.52 2.81 14.59
C VAL A 63 17.97 2.10 15.83
N ARG A 64 18.04 0.76 15.88
CA ARG A 64 17.60 -0.01 17.05
C ARG A 64 18.34 0.39 18.32
N SER A 65 19.65 0.52 18.25
CA SER A 65 20.49 0.89 19.38
C SER A 65 20.14 2.27 19.93
N GLN A 66 20.02 3.28 19.06
CA GLN A 66 19.69 4.65 19.48
C GLN A 66 18.28 4.74 20.07
N VAL A 67 17.31 4.07 19.45
CA VAL A 67 15.93 4.05 19.94
C VAL A 67 15.84 3.39 21.33
N LEU A 68 16.61 2.33 21.59
CA LEU A 68 16.67 1.69 22.92
C LEU A 68 17.37 2.56 23.97
N MET A 69 18.26 3.46 23.57
CA MET A 69 18.84 4.48 24.47
C MET A 69 17.87 5.64 24.73
N GLY A 70 16.64 5.60 24.17
CA GLY A 70 15.65 6.66 24.34
C GLY A 70 15.82 7.81 23.36
N GLN A 71 16.73 7.73 22.39
CA GLN A 71 16.95 8.75 21.39
C GLN A 71 16.13 8.47 20.13
N PRO A 72 15.16 9.32 19.77
CA PRO A 72 14.45 9.19 18.50
C PRO A 72 15.40 9.36 17.31
N VAL A 73 15.28 8.52 16.32
CA VAL A 73 16.04 8.60 15.07
C VAL A 73 15.11 9.03 13.95
N LYS A 74 15.42 10.15 13.31
CA LYS A 74 14.74 10.61 12.11
C LYS A 74 15.56 10.20 10.89
N ILE A 75 14.95 9.49 9.97
CA ILE A 75 15.43 9.35 8.60
C ILE A 75 14.58 10.28 7.76
N ASP A 76 15.22 11.30 7.17
CA ASP A 76 14.50 12.30 6.38
C ASP A 76 13.72 11.63 5.24
N ASP A 77 12.55 12.18 4.97
CA ASP A 77 11.61 11.72 3.95
C ASP A 77 11.11 10.28 4.11
N LEU A 78 11.45 9.60 5.21
CA LEU A 78 10.98 8.25 5.51
C LEU A 78 10.15 8.23 6.81
N ALA A 79 10.81 8.27 7.96
CA ALA A 79 10.11 8.16 9.24
C ALA A 79 10.95 8.62 10.44
N ILE A 80 10.25 8.92 11.54
CA ILE A 80 10.84 9.05 12.88
C ILE A 80 10.56 7.77 13.65
N PHE A 81 11.63 7.13 14.11
CA PHE A 81 11.62 5.93 14.95
C PHE A 81 11.81 6.31 16.41
N LYS A 82 10.92 5.86 17.29
CA LYS A 82 11.01 6.12 18.74
C LYS A 82 10.51 4.93 19.55
N ALA A 83 11.07 4.74 20.75
CA ALA A 83 10.56 3.79 21.70
C ALA A 83 9.34 4.35 22.44
N THR A 84 8.45 3.46 22.83
CA THR A 84 7.38 3.72 23.80
C THR A 84 7.22 2.51 24.70
N VAL A 85 6.70 2.74 25.90
CA VAL A 85 6.43 1.70 26.88
C VAL A 85 4.94 1.36 26.83
N VAL A 86 4.63 0.07 26.77
CA VAL A 86 3.26 -0.43 26.87
C VAL A 86 2.97 -0.76 28.31
N ASN A 87 2.03 -0.03 28.91
CA ASN A 87 1.60 -0.24 30.28
C ASN A 87 0.24 -0.95 30.34
N LYS A 88 0.08 -1.89 31.25
CA LYS A 88 -1.20 -2.55 31.58
C LYS A 88 -2.03 -1.69 32.53
N GLY A 89 -1.38 -0.90 33.36
CA GLY A 89 -1.98 0.00 34.32
C GLY A 89 -0.95 0.99 34.87
N GLY A 90 -1.33 1.75 35.90
CA GLY A 90 -0.45 2.66 36.62
C GLY A 90 -0.08 2.13 38.00
N TRP A 91 0.78 2.86 38.71
CA TRP A 91 1.10 2.60 40.12
C TRP A 91 0.36 3.62 40.98
N PRO A 92 -0.20 3.19 42.11
CA PRO A 92 -0.92 4.10 43.03
C PRO A 92 0.01 5.10 43.70
N SER A 93 1.30 4.78 43.83
CA SER A 93 2.31 5.64 44.42
C SER A 93 3.64 5.50 43.67
N PRO A 94 4.48 6.58 43.63
CA PRO A 94 5.84 6.48 43.07
C PRO A 94 6.72 5.44 43.76
N LYS A 95 6.41 5.07 45.00
CA LYS A 95 7.14 4.04 45.75
C LYS A 95 6.93 2.64 45.22
N ASP A 96 5.81 2.41 44.52
CA ASP A 96 5.40 1.10 44.03
C ASP A 96 5.90 0.85 42.61
N VAL A 97 6.64 1.82 42.02
CA VAL A 97 7.16 1.73 40.65
C VAL A 97 8.15 0.59 40.53
N SER A 98 7.83 -0.35 39.65
CA SER A 98 8.71 -1.49 39.27
C SER A 98 9.09 -1.35 37.79
N LEU A 99 10.37 -1.54 37.47
CA LEU A 99 10.90 -1.50 36.12
C LEU A 99 11.01 -2.88 35.46
N HIS A 100 10.40 -3.90 36.07
CA HIS A 100 10.32 -5.23 35.47
C HIS A 100 9.37 -5.22 34.26
N ILE A 101 9.71 -5.97 33.22
CA ILE A 101 8.99 -6.02 31.96
C ILE A 101 8.42 -7.41 31.72
N GLY A 102 7.11 -7.50 31.46
CA GLY A 102 6.46 -8.69 30.93
C GLY A 102 6.07 -9.74 31.98
N GLY A 103 6.16 -9.47 33.25
CA GLY A 103 5.63 -10.33 34.30
C GLY A 103 4.11 -10.20 34.44
N GLU A 104 3.45 -11.25 34.97
CA GLU A 104 2.01 -11.29 35.15
C GLU A 104 1.47 -10.15 36.01
N HIS A 105 2.27 -9.74 37.01
CA HIS A 105 1.96 -8.67 37.96
C HIS A 105 2.65 -7.34 37.63
N ASP A 106 3.45 -7.29 36.53
CA ASP A 106 4.15 -6.08 36.14
C ASP A 106 3.23 -5.13 35.36
N ASN A 107 3.34 -3.85 35.68
CA ASN A 107 2.60 -2.81 34.94
C ASN A 107 3.23 -2.51 33.58
N ILE A 108 4.55 -2.67 33.42
CA ILE A 108 5.23 -2.56 32.13
C ILE A 108 5.15 -3.90 31.41
N GLN A 109 4.41 -3.93 30.32
CA GLN A 109 4.23 -5.15 29.54
C GLN A 109 5.29 -5.34 28.46
N ALA A 110 5.66 -4.27 27.77
CA ALA A 110 6.63 -4.33 26.69
C ALA A 110 7.24 -2.94 26.37
N ILE A 111 8.38 -2.97 25.69
CA ILE A 111 8.91 -1.84 24.95
C ILE A 111 8.50 -2.02 23.48
N LYS A 112 7.87 -1.02 22.90
CA LYS A 112 7.40 -1.02 21.52
C LYS A 112 8.10 0.10 20.73
N MET A 113 8.52 -0.21 19.51
CA MET A 113 8.97 0.81 18.56
C MET A 113 7.77 1.34 17.77
N ILE A 114 7.71 2.66 17.61
CA ILE A 114 6.77 3.34 16.73
C ILE A 114 7.58 3.99 15.61
N ALA A 115 7.12 3.81 14.38
CA ALA A 115 7.59 4.54 13.21
C ALA A 115 6.49 5.52 12.77
N GLN A 116 6.81 6.79 12.70
CA GLN A 116 5.91 7.84 12.24
C GLN A 116 6.43 8.38 10.91
N ALA A 117 5.68 8.19 9.84
CA ALA A 117 6.04 8.64 8.51
C ALA A 117 6.28 10.16 8.45
N THR A 118 7.28 10.57 7.67
CA THR A 118 7.66 11.98 7.44
C THR A 118 7.93 12.22 5.96
N GLY A 119 7.96 13.50 5.55
CA GLY A 119 8.25 13.89 4.17
C GLY A 119 7.32 13.21 3.18
N ASP A 120 7.90 12.58 2.18
CA ASP A 120 7.21 11.94 1.06
C ASP A 120 6.31 10.76 1.47
N PHE A 121 6.54 10.18 2.64
CA PHE A 121 5.74 9.08 3.18
C PHE A 121 4.55 9.54 4.05
N THR A 122 4.32 10.85 4.15
CA THR A 122 3.12 11.34 4.84
C THR A 122 1.86 11.04 4.04
N LYS A 123 0.73 10.91 4.77
CA LYS A 123 -0.57 10.65 4.14
C LYS A 123 -0.90 11.66 3.04
N SER A 124 -0.57 12.94 3.24
CA SER A 124 -0.85 14.01 2.27
C SER A 124 -0.04 13.83 0.97
N GLU A 125 1.24 13.53 1.08
CA GLU A 125 2.12 13.37 -0.09
C GLU A 125 1.79 12.08 -0.85
N LEU A 126 1.68 10.95 -0.16
CA LEU A 126 1.28 9.69 -0.79
C LEU A 126 -0.09 9.77 -1.48
N SER A 127 -1.01 10.60 -0.97
CA SER A 127 -2.34 10.76 -1.60
C SER A 127 -2.29 11.64 -2.85
N LYS A 128 -1.29 12.52 -3.01
CA LYS A 128 -1.12 13.33 -4.23
C LYS A 128 -0.60 12.50 -5.39
N ASP A 129 0.35 11.61 -5.12
CA ASP A 129 1.05 10.84 -6.15
C ASP A 129 0.41 9.47 -6.39
N GLY A 130 -0.38 8.98 -5.43
CA GLY A 130 -0.99 7.66 -5.45
C GLY A 130 -2.15 7.58 -6.44
N LYS A 131 -2.01 6.74 -7.46
CA LYS A 131 -3.12 6.28 -8.30
C LYS A 131 -3.63 4.97 -7.76
N LEU A 132 -4.96 4.81 -7.71
CA LEU A 132 -5.62 3.59 -7.27
C LEU A 132 -6.18 2.86 -8.50
N GLU A 133 -6.04 1.56 -8.52
CA GLU A 133 -6.56 0.69 -9.57
C GLU A 133 -7.25 -0.51 -8.93
N LEU A 134 -8.47 -0.82 -9.37
CA LEU A 134 -9.17 -1.99 -8.88
C LEU A 134 -8.54 -3.27 -9.46
N ASP A 135 -8.46 -4.29 -8.64
CA ASP A 135 -8.13 -5.60 -9.16
C ASP A 135 -9.24 -6.10 -10.11
N ARG A 136 -8.88 -7.06 -10.96
CA ARG A 136 -9.77 -7.56 -12.04
C ARG A 136 -11.10 -8.09 -11.51
N GLU A 137 -11.09 -8.72 -10.35
CA GLU A 137 -12.29 -9.31 -9.73
C GLU A 137 -13.22 -8.22 -9.19
N SER A 138 -12.67 -7.25 -8.47
CA SER A 138 -13.41 -6.10 -7.95
C SER A 138 -13.96 -5.21 -9.05
N ALA A 139 -13.23 -5.00 -10.13
CA ALA A 139 -13.70 -4.27 -11.32
C ALA A 139 -14.93 -4.93 -11.95
N ARG A 140 -14.89 -6.26 -12.12
CA ARG A 140 -16.05 -7.03 -12.61
C ARG A 140 -17.26 -6.93 -11.69
N LEU A 141 -17.03 -6.93 -10.37
CA LEU A 141 -18.10 -6.83 -9.38
C LEU A 141 -18.78 -5.46 -9.43
N VAL A 142 -18.00 -4.39 -9.56
CA VAL A 142 -18.52 -3.01 -9.73
C VAL A 142 -19.32 -2.88 -11.02
N LYS A 143 -18.80 -3.35 -12.16
CA LYS A 143 -19.52 -3.35 -13.46
C LYS A 143 -20.83 -4.13 -13.36
N LYS A 144 -20.83 -5.32 -12.76
CA LYS A 144 -22.03 -6.13 -12.57
C LYS A 144 -23.10 -5.45 -11.71
N ALA A 145 -22.67 -4.59 -10.78
CA ALA A 145 -23.57 -3.79 -9.94
C ALA A 145 -24.04 -2.49 -10.61
N GLY A 146 -23.65 -2.23 -11.87
CA GLY A 146 -24.01 -1.03 -12.63
C GLY A 146 -23.15 0.21 -12.32
N GLY A 147 -22.00 0.02 -11.65
CA GLY A 147 -21.00 1.06 -11.42
C GLY A 147 -20.07 1.24 -12.62
N SER A 148 -19.43 2.42 -12.72
CA SER A 148 -18.32 2.68 -13.66
C SER A 148 -16.98 2.57 -12.95
N VAL A 149 -15.96 2.08 -13.66
CA VAL A 149 -14.57 2.05 -13.25
C VAL A 149 -13.82 2.91 -14.25
N ASP A 150 -13.31 4.07 -13.82
CA ASP A 150 -12.72 5.08 -14.70
C ASP A 150 -11.41 4.65 -15.37
N ASP A 151 -10.78 3.56 -14.89
CA ASP A 151 -9.60 2.95 -15.50
C ASP A 151 -9.85 1.44 -15.64
N ASP A 152 -10.44 1.03 -16.76
CA ASP A 152 -10.48 -0.37 -17.16
C ASP A 152 -9.25 -0.70 -18.01
N PRO A 153 -8.23 -1.37 -17.47
CA PRO A 153 -7.16 -1.88 -18.29
C PRO A 153 -7.69 -3.10 -19.07
N THR A 154 -8.09 -2.82 -20.28
CA THR A 154 -8.31 -3.79 -21.35
C THR A 154 -9.62 -4.62 -21.34
N ASP A 155 -10.55 -4.21 -22.18
CA ASP A 155 -11.46 -5.10 -22.89
C ASP A 155 -10.73 -5.94 -23.97
N ASP A 156 -9.46 -6.27 -23.76
CA ASP A 156 -8.75 -7.28 -24.52
C ASP A 156 -9.04 -8.66 -23.93
N ASP A 157 -10.33 -9.06 -23.93
CA ASP A 157 -10.70 -10.47 -23.91
C ASP A 157 -10.77 -10.96 -25.37
N PRO A 158 -9.81 -11.74 -25.84
CA PRO A 158 -9.76 -12.22 -27.23
C PRO A 158 -10.87 -13.24 -27.56
N THR A 159 -11.86 -13.41 -26.69
CA THR A 159 -12.95 -14.40 -26.85
C THR A 159 -14.33 -13.80 -27.12
N VAL A 160 -14.46 -12.47 -27.21
CA VAL A 160 -15.71 -11.86 -27.67
C VAL A 160 -15.63 -11.69 -29.20
N GLU A 161 -16.07 -12.69 -29.93
CA GLU A 161 -16.40 -12.50 -31.32
C GLU A 161 -17.46 -11.37 -31.44
N PRO A 162 -17.29 -10.40 -32.36
CA PRO A 162 -18.29 -9.35 -32.56
C PRO A 162 -19.61 -9.98 -32.95
N ASP A 163 -20.68 -9.66 -32.22
CA ASP A 163 -22.04 -10.06 -32.53
C ASP A 163 -22.42 -9.49 -33.92
N PRO A 164 -22.69 -10.31 -34.93
CA PRO A 164 -23.00 -9.86 -36.30
C PRO A 164 -24.37 -9.17 -36.42
N THR A 165 -25.06 -8.88 -35.33
CA THR A 165 -26.38 -8.26 -35.29
C THR A 165 -26.43 -6.85 -34.71
N ASP A 166 -25.28 -6.20 -34.43
CA ASP A 166 -25.26 -4.80 -33.97
C ASP A 166 -25.46 -3.82 -35.15
N PRO A 167 -26.61 -3.10 -35.25
CA PRO A 167 -26.93 -2.20 -36.35
C PRO A 167 -26.24 -0.83 -36.26
N THR A 168 -25.25 -0.64 -35.41
CA THR A 168 -24.57 0.66 -35.17
C THR A 168 -23.18 0.76 -35.79
N ASN A 169 -22.82 -0.10 -36.75
CA ASN A 169 -21.58 0.05 -37.50
C ASN A 169 -21.73 1.15 -38.59
N PRO A 170 -21.01 2.31 -38.47
CA PRO A 170 -21.16 3.44 -39.37
C PRO A 170 -20.47 3.29 -40.73
N ASP A 171 -19.93 2.15 -41.10
CA ASP A 171 -19.13 1.97 -42.32
C ASP A 171 -19.89 1.45 -43.52
N ASP A 172 -21.25 1.50 -43.53
CA ASP A 172 -22.05 1.12 -44.72
C ASP A 172 -22.72 2.31 -45.36
N GLN A 173 -21.95 3.31 -45.83
CA GLN A 173 -22.36 4.28 -46.83
C GLN A 173 -21.26 4.53 -47.88
N SER A 174 -21.00 3.51 -48.66
CA SER A 174 -20.38 3.69 -49.98
C SER A 174 -21.44 3.45 -51.04
N GLY A 175 -22.05 4.49 -51.49
CA GLY A 175 -23.05 4.45 -52.54
C GLY A 175 -23.02 5.65 -53.43
N GLY A 176 -22.28 5.58 -54.54
CA GLY A 176 -22.64 6.04 -55.86
C GLY A 176 -23.05 7.50 -56.03
N GLY A 177 -22.32 8.22 -56.82
CA GLY A 177 -22.77 9.50 -57.35
C GLY A 177 -21.81 10.05 -58.42
N THR A 178 -21.92 9.50 -59.58
CA THR A 178 -21.82 10.11 -60.95
C THR A 178 -21.31 11.53 -61.01
N ASP A 179 -20.21 11.66 -61.71
CA ASP A 179 -19.70 12.82 -62.42
C ASP A 179 -20.68 13.24 -63.54
N PRO A 180 -20.95 14.51 -63.74
CA PRO A 180 -21.07 15.06 -65.07
C PRO A 180 -20.27 16.36 -65.20
N ASN A 181 -19.22 16.32 -65.98
CA ASN A 181 -18.87 17.14 -67.12
C ASN A 181 -19.37 18.60 -67.15
N GLU A 182 -18.47 19.54 -67.04
CA GLU A 182 -18.11 20.59 -68.02
C GLU A 182 -17.07 21.52 -67.44
#